data_46e1d169bab72a5ac077f9c642177ed1
#
_entry.id   46e1d169bab72a5ac077f9c642177ed1
#
_cell.length_a   1.000
_cell.length_b   1.000
_cell.length_c   1.000
_cell.angle_alpha   90.00
_cell.angle_beta   90.00
_cell.angle_gamma   90.00
#
_symmetry.space_group_name_H-M   'P 1'
#
loop_
_entity.id
_entity.type
_entity.pdbx_description
1 polymer ?
#
loop_
_entity_poly.entity_id
_entity_poly.type
_entity_poly.pdbx_seq_one_letter_code
_entity_poly.pdbx_strand_id
1 'polypeptide(L)'
;MGITSDQIESYKEDGFLVIDDLFDPSELQVLYDDFNSVVDNWANFYYKQGQLSNLFKDDPFEHRLFSIYQALEGNCYELLSAVSGKRKTAGMFHVMMLPQILEVVESVIGAEILVHPQFNARAKLPDGRSVVPWHQDLGYLDTDAEDTFMVNFWLPLVDATVENGCLEVIRGSHNYGIVPYKNGAEDLVPELIPDGEIVCCPIRVGSVLLIQHKTVHRSTPNFSDHIRWSLDIRYSDPRLPTGRDSVSGFIARSVENPELIAKSHHDWLNLFEL
;
A
#
# COMPACT_ATOMS: atom_id res chain seq x y z
N MET A 1 -10.40 11.33 14.73
CA MET A 1 -9.80 10.99 16.06
C MET A 1 -8.64 10.04 15.82
N GLY A 2 -7.43 10.37 16.28
CA GLY A 2 -6.30 9.46 16.26
C GLY A 2 -6.53 8.18 17.08
N ILE A 3 -5.54 7.31 17.15
CA ILE A 3 -5.60 6.07 17.94
C ILE A 3 -5.41 6.37 19.44
N THR A 4 -5.96 5.50 20.28
CA THR A 4 -5.88 5.61 21.75
C THR A 4 -4.48 5.26 22.25
N SER A 5 -4.16 5.65 23.50
CA SER A 5 -2.88 5.28 24.14
C SER A 5 -2.68 3.77 24.19
N ASP A 6 -3.72 3.00 24.50
CA ASP A 6 -3.66 1.53 24.55
C ASP A 6 -3.36 0.94 23.15
N GLN A 7 -3.94 1.50 22.08
CA GLN A 7 -3.64 1.12 20.71
C GLN A 7 -2.19 1.46 20.31
N ILE A 8 -1.67 2.60 20.75
CA ILE A 8 -0.27 2.99 20.53
C ILE A 8 0.68 2.00 21.24
N GLU A 9 0.35 1.62 22.48
CA GLU A 9 1.15 0.63 23.23
C GLU A 9 1.12 -0.74 22.55
N SER A 10 -0.07 -1.22 22.14
CA SER A 10 -0.21 -2.47 21.38
C SER A 10 0.59 -2.44 20.06
N TYR A 11 0.52 -1.33 19.31
CA TYR A 11 1.29 -1.14 18.09
C TYR A 11 2.81 -1.19 18.33
N LYS A 12 3.27 -0.65 19.46
CA LYS A 12 4.70 -0.68 19.85
C LYS A 12 5.14 -2.07 20.29
N GLU A 13 4.29 -2.80 21.00
CA GLU A 13 4.59 -4.13 21.51
C GLU A 13 4.53 -5.19 20.40
N ASP A 14 3.45 -5.17 19.61
CA ASP A 14 3.17 -6.18 18.60
C ASP A 14 3.87 -5.93 17.26
N GLY A 15 4.18 -4.67 16.95
CA GLY A 15 4.73 -4.25 15.66
C GLY A 15 3.70 -4.03 14.58
N PHE A 16 2.42 -4.25 14.86
CA PHE A 16 1.29 -4.01 13.96
C PHE A 16 0.02 -3.69 14.73
N LEU A 17 -0.95 -3.08 14.05
CA LEU A 17 -2.27 -2.78 14.61
C LEU A 17 -3.33 -2.78 13.50
N VAL A 18 -4.45 -3.47 13.72
CA VAL A 18 -5.65 -3.32 12.88
C VAL A 18 -6.52 -2.21 13.47
N ILE A 19 -6.93 -1.28 12.62
CA ILE A 19 -7.90 -0.23 12.97
C ILE A 19 -9.11 -0.44 12.09
N ASP A 20 -10.20 -0.92 12.68
CA ASP A 20 -11.45 -1.14 11.98
C ASP A 20 -12.18 0.19 11.75
N ASP A 21 -12.84 0.29 10.58
CA ASP A 21 -13.73 1.39 10.21
C ASP A 21 -13.10 2.79 10.45
N LEU A 22 -11.82 2.96 10.06
CA LEU A 22 -11.08 4.21 10.23
C LEU A 22 -11.70 5.36 9.43
N PHE A 23 -12.21 5.07 8.23
CA PHE A 23 -12.86 6.05 7.36
C PHE A 23 -14.02 5.41 6.58
N ASP A 24 -14.93 6.24 6.10
CA ASP A 24 -16.05 5.78 5.26
C ASP A 24 -15.51 5.23 3.92
N PRO A 25 -15.89 4.03 3.48
CA PRO A 25 -15.49 3.48 2.19
C PRO A 25 -15.76 4.39 0.98
N SER A 26 -16.72 5.30 1.06
CA SER A 26 -17.01 6.27 -0.01
C SER A 26 -15.86 7.25 -0.28
N GLU A 27 -14.95 7.44 0.68
CA GLU A 27 -13.72 8.22 0.49
C GLU A 27 -12.79 7.63 -0.58
N LEU A 28 -12.94 6.35 -0.90
CA LEU A 28 -12.16 5.69 -1.96
C LEU A 28 -12.71 5.92 -3.37
N GLN A 29 -13.88 6.56 -3.54
CA GLN A 29 -14.53 6.69 -4.84
C GLN A 29 -13.64 7.36 -5.90
N VAL A 30 -12.93 8.44 -5.53
CA VAL A 30 -11.99 9.14 -6.44
C VAL A 30 -10.89 8.21 -6.93
N LEU A 31 -10.41 7.32 -6.05
CA LEU A 31 -9.38 6.35 -6.40
C LEU A 31 -9.93 5.22 -7.29
N TYR A 32 -11.15 4.74 -7.02
CA TYR A 32 -11.82 3.78 -7.92
C TYR A 32 -12.03 4.36 -9.32
N ASP A 33 -12.40 5.63 -9.41
CA ASP A 33 -12.58 6.32 -10.69
C ASP A 33 -11.25 6.44 -11.45
N ASP A 34 -10.14 6.71 -10.76
CA ASP A 34 -8.79 6.71 -11.34
C ASP A 34 -8.43 5.32 -11.91
N PHE A 35 -8.65 4.23 -11.15
CA PHE A 35 -8.37 2.87 -11.63
C PHE A 35 -9.28 2.48 -12.79
N ASN A 36 -10.60 2.77 -12.69
CA ASN A 36 -11.56 2.50 -13.75
C ASN A 36 -11.18 3.22 -15.04
N SER A 37 -10.71 4.47 -14.96
CA SER A 37 -10.26 5.23 -16.14
C SER A 37 -9.07 4.57 -16.82
N VAL A 38 -8.12 4.02 -16.06
CA VAL A 38 -6.98 3.27 -16.62
C VAL A 38 -7.45 1.98 -17.29
N VAL A 39 -8.31 1.21 -16.60
CA VAL A 39 -8.87 -0.03 -17.15
C VAL A 39 -9.67 0.25 -18.40
N ASP A 40 -10.48 1.33 -18.41
CA ASP A 40 -11.26 1.77 -19.60
C ASP A 40 -10.36 2.08 -20.80
N ASN A 41 -9.28 2.81 -20.59
CA ASN A 41 -8.36 3.19 -21.65
C ASN A 41 -7.74 1.96 -22.30
N TRP A 42 -7.23 1.01 -21.50
CA TRP A 42 -6.63 -0.22 -21.99
C TRP A 42 -7.65 -1.18 -22.58
N ALA A 43 -8.83 -1.36 -21.97
CA ALA A 43 -9.89 -2.20 -22.53
C ALA A 43 -10.34 -1.69 -23.90
N ASN A 44 -10.52 -0.37 -24.06
CA ASN A 44 -10.83 0.24 -25.34
C ASN A 44 -9.71 0.09 -26.38
N PHE A 45 -8.45 0.14 -25.94
CA PHE A 45 -7.30 -0.13 -26.82
C PHE A 45 -7.36 -1.56 -27.35
N TYR A 46 -7.47 -2.57 -26.49
CA TYR A 46 -7.55 -3.98 -26.89
C TYR A 46 -8.80 -4.28 -27.73
N TYR A 47 -9.93 -3.65 -27.43
CA TYR A 47 -11.16 -3.77 -28.22
C TYR A 47 -10.98 -3.23 -29.65
N LYS A 48 -10.37 -2.06 -29.81
CA LYS A 48 -10.07 -1.47 -31.13
C LYS A 48 -9.08 -2.30 -31.95
N GLN A 49 -8.19 -3.04 -31.29
CA GLN A 49 -7.27 -3.97 -31.95
C GLN A 49 -7.92 -5.33 -32.28
N GLY A 50 -9.19 -5.53 -31.94
CA GLY A 50 -9.89 -6.80 -32.15
C GLY A 50 -9.46 -7.93 -31.19
N GLN A 51 -8.72 -7.60 -30.13
CA GLN A 51 -8.26 -8.55 -29.13
C GLN A 51 -9.31 -8.81 -28.03
N LEU A 52 -10.19 -7.84 -27.77
CA LEU A 52 -11.35 -8.00 -26.90
C LEU A 52 -12.65 -7.89 -27.71
N SER A 53 -13.64 -8.71 -27.37
CA SER A 53 -15.01 -8.63 -27.89
C SER A 53 -15.99 -7.93 -26.95
N ASN A 54 -15.60 -7.74 -25.68
CA ASN A 54 -16.40 -7.08 -24.63
C ASN A 54 -15.50 -6.17 -23.79
N LEU A 55 -16.04 -5.03 -23.31
CA LEU A 55 -15.33 -4.09 -22.44
C LEU A 55 -15.55 -4.37 -20.95
N PHE A 56 -16.42 -5.31 -20.60
CA PHE A 56 -16.74 -5.73 -19.23
C PHE A 56 -17.10 -4.57 -18.30
N LYS A 57 -17.83 -3.57 -18.81
CA LYS A 57 -18.16 -2.34 -18.06
C LYS A 57 -19.17 -2.56 -16.94
N ASP A 58 -19.98 -3.60 -17.08
CA ASP A 58 -21.03 -3.95 -16.10
C ASP A 58 -20.50 -4.84 -14.97
N ASP A 59 -19.25 -5.30 -15.08
CA ASP A 59 -18.62 -6.09 -14.02
C ASP A 59 -18.27 -5.20 -12.81
N PRO A 60 -18.44 -5.71 -11.58
CA PRO A 60 -17.96 -5.02 -10.38
C PRO A 60 -16.46 -4.70 -10.44
N PHE A 61 -16.03 -3.66 -9.70
CA PHE A 61 -14.64 -3.18 -9.69
C PHE A 61 -13.62 -4.31 -9.47
N GLU A 62 -13.88 -5.19 -8.52
CA GLU A 62 -13.01 -6.30 -8.15
C GLU A 62 -12.91 -7.40 -9.22
N HIS A 63 -13.93 -7.56 -10.06
CA HIS A 63 -13.98 -8.60 -11.09
C HIS A 63 -13.52 -8.11 -12.47
N ARG A 64 -13.78 -6.86 -12.82
CA ARG A 64 -13.61 -6.33 -14.17
C ARG A 64 -12.22 -6.56 -14.78
N LEU A 65 -11.17 -6.21 -14.02
CA LEU A 65 -9.80 -6.42 -14.50
C LEU A 65 -9.51 -7.90 -14.75
N PHE A 66 -10.04 -8.79 -13.92
CA PHE A 66 -9.83 -10.23 -14.09
C PHE A 66 -10.58 -10.78 -15.31
N SER A 67 -11.81 -10.32 -15.58
CA SER A 67 -12.54 -10.67 -16.79
C SER A 67 -11.77 -10.27 -18.06
N ILE A 68 -11.17 -9.08 -18.08
CA ILE A 68 -10.31 -8.62 -19.19
C ILE A 68 -9.06 -9.50 -19.28
N TYR A 69 -8.41 -9.79 -18.14
CA TYR A 69 -7.22 -10.66 -18.07
C TYR A 69 -7.50 -12.04 -18.66
N GLN A 70 -8.62 -12.66 -18.29
CA GLN A 70 -9.06 -13.95 -18.81
C GLN A 70 -9.35 -13.91 -20.31
N ALA A 71 -10.09 -12.89 -20.78
CA ALA A 71 -10.43 -12.73 -22.18
C ALA A 71 -9.20 -12.51 -23.08
N LEU A 72 -8.12 -11.95 -22.54
CA LEU A 72 -6.82 -11.77 -23.21
C LEU A 72 -5.84 -12.93 -22.98
N GLU A 73 -6.28 -14.01 -22.33
CA GLU A 73 -5.44 -15.17 -21.98
C GLU A 73 -4.15 -14.76 -21.23
N GLY A 74 -4.25 -13.74 -20.37
CA GLY A 74 -3.13 -13.16 -19.63
C GLY A 74 -2.24 -12.19 -20.43
N ASN A 75 -2.50 -11.97 -21.71
CA ASN A 75 -1.69 -11.09 -22.58
C ASN A 75 -2.04 -9.60 -22.39
N CYS A 76 -1.92 -9.08 -21.15
CA CYS A 76 -2.24 -7.69 -20.81
C CYS A 76 -1.25 -7.11 -19.78
N TYR A 77 0.04 -7.37 -19.98
CA TYR A 77 1.11 -6.92 -19.08
C TYR A 77 1.07 -5.39 -18.88
N GLU A 78 0.87 -4.63 -19.96
CA GLU A 78 0.81 -3.16 -19.92
C GLU A 78 -0.34 -2.67 -19.05
N LEU A 79 -1.52 -3.30 -19.13
CA LEU A 79 -2.66 -2.99 -18.27
C LEU A 79 -2.35 -3.32 -16.80
N LEU A 80 -1.82 -4.49 -16.51
CA LEU A 80 -1.44 -4.88 -15.15
C LEU A 80 -0.37 -3.94 -14.56
N SER A 81 0.62 -3.55 -15.36
CA SER A 81 1.63 -2.57 -14.99
C SER A 81 1.01 -1.18 -14.76
N ALA A 82 0.05 -0.78 -15.61
CA ALA A 82 -0.59 0.52 -15.51
C ALA A 82 -1.48 0.68 -14.26
N VAL A 83 -2.02 -0.40 -13.69
CA VAL A 83 -2.84 -0.35 -12.46
C VAL A 83 -2.04 -0.65 -11.18
N SER A 84 -0.75 -0.94 -11.28
CA SER A 84 0.09 -1.31 -10.14
C SER A 84 1.25 -0.33 -9.93
N GLY A 85 1.92 -0.42 -8.78
CA GLY A 85 3.11 0.37 -8.48
C GLY A 85 2.84 1.80 -8.03
N LYS A 86 3.79 2.69 -8.30
CA LYS A 86 3.77 4.08 -7.83
C LYS A 86 2.91 4.97 -8.71
N ARG A 87 1.63 5.05 -8.40
CA ARG A 87 0.66 5.86 -9.16
C ARG A 87 0.45 7.22 -8.51
N LYS A 88 0.84 8.29 -9.21
CA LYS A 88 0.67 9.67 -8.74
C LYS A 88 -0.62 10.26 -9.33
N THR A 89 -1.77 9.82 -8.81
CA THR A 89 -3.09 10.24 -9.26
C THR A 89 -3.78 11.10 -8.22
N ALA A 90 -4.87 11.77 -8.61
CA ALA A 90 -5.67 12.57 -7.70
C ALA A 90 -6.29 11.72 -6.59
N GLY A 91 -6.74 10.49 -6.91
CA GLY A 91 -7.28 9.55 -5.92
C GLY A 91 -6.23 9.07 -4.93
N MET A 92 -5.00 8.78 -5.37
CA MET A 92 -3.89 8.46 -4.47
C MET A 92 -3.57 9.62 -3.53
N PHE A 93 -3.48 10.84 -4.05
CA PHE A 93 -3.27 12.03 -3.24
C PHE A 93 -4.39 12.21 -2.21
N HIS A 94 -5.65 12.06 -2.63
CA HIS A 94 -6.81 12.16 -1.74
C HIS A 94 -6.71 11.17 -0.57
N VAL A 95 -6.47 9.89 -0.86
CA VAL A 95 -6.36 8.85 0.18
C VAL A 95 -5.19 9.13 1.13
N MET A 96 -4.02 9.53 0.60
CA MET A 96 -2.85 9.86 1.42
C MET A 96 -3.06 11.08 2.31
N MET A 97 -4.00 11.96 1.95
CA MET A 97 -4.33 13.20 2.68
C MET A 97 -5.59 13.08 3.54
N LEU A 98 -6.20 11.89 3.65
CA LEU A 98 -7.38 11.70 4.49
C LEU A 98 -7.09 12.15 5.94
N PRO A 99 -7.91 13.05 6.50
CA PRO A 99 -7.70 13.55 7.86
C PRO A 99 -7.58 12.44 8.90
N GLN A 100 -8.38 11.38 8.76
CA GLN A 100 -8.37 10.23 9.68
C GLN A 100 -7.03 9.49 9.66
N ILE A 101 -6.43 9.30 8.49
CA ILE A 101 -5.10 8.71 8.34
C ILE A 101 -4.04 9.61 8.97
N LEU A 102 -4.06 10.91 8.65
CA LEU A 102 -3.08 11.87 9.20
C LEU A 102 -3.19 12.02 10.73
N GLU A 103 -4.39 11.92 11.31
CA GLU A 103 -4.58 11.91 12.78
C GLU A 103 -3.96 10.67 13.44
N VAL A 104 -4.05 9.50 12.80
CA VAL A 104 -3.36 8.28 13.26
C VAL A 104 -1.85 8.48 13.18
N VAL A 105 -1.33 8.99 12.06
CA VAL A 105 0.10 9.26 11.89
C VAL A 105 0.61 10.22 12.95
N GLU A 106 -0.11 11.34 13.15
CA GLU A 106 0.25 12.35 14.15
C GLU A 106 0.31 11.77 15.56
N SER A 107 -0.61 10.85 15.92
CA SER A 107 -0.59 10.22 17.25
C SER A 107 0.62 9.29 17.46
N VAL A 108 1.32 8.87 16.37
CA VAL A 108 2.49 7.99 16.44
C VAL A 108 3.81 8.76 16.33
N ILE A 109 3.93 9.69 15.37
CA ILE A 109 5.20 10.38 15.05
C ILE A 109 5.16 11.89 15.27
N GLY A 110 4.02 12.47 15.65
CA GLY A 110 3.85 13.92 15.83
C GLY A 110 3.38 14.64 14.57
N ALA A 111 3.32 15.98 14.65
CA ALA A 111 2.64 16.82 13.66
C ALA A 111 3.45 17.16 12.41
N GLU A 112 4.73 16.77 12.34
CA GLU A 112 5.57 16.94 11.17
C GLU A 112 5.48 15.66 10.32
N ILE A 113 4.70 15.68 9.24
CA ILE A 113 4.32 14.49 8.48
C ILE A 113 4.71 14.63 7.01
N LEU A 114 5.62 13.77 6.58
CA LEU A 114 5.94 13.52 5.17
C LEU A 114 5.17 12.29 4.69
N VAL A 115 4.47 12.40 3.57
CA VAL A 115 4.10 11.21 2.79
C VAL A 115 5.36 10.68 2.13
N HIS A 116 5.77 9.50 2.52
CA HIS A 116 7.03 8.89 2.10
C HIS A 116 6.99 8.51 0.61
N PRO A 117 8.10 8.64 -0.15
CA PRO A 117 8.13 8.32 -1.58
C PRO A 117 7.96 6.83 -1.90
N GLN A 118 8.02 5.97 -0.90
CA GLN A 118 7.78 4.53 -1.06
C GLN A 118 6.31 4.21 -0.81
N PHE A 119 5.53 4.06 -1.86
CA PHE A 119 4.12 3.66 -1.85
C PHE A 119 3.82 2.79 -3.06
N ASN A 120 2.79 1.95 -3.00
CA ASN A 120 2.39 1.10 -4.11
C ASN A 120 0.87 0.89 -4.14
N ALA A 121 0.31 0.84 -5.34
CA ALA A 121 -0.96 0.21 -5.61
C ALA A 121 -0.73 -1.24 -6.07
N ARG A 122 -1.57 -2.15 -5.65
CA ARG A 122 -1.44 -3.57 -5.97
C ARG A 122 -2.76 -4.16 -6.43
N ALA A 123 -2.73 -4.82 -7.59
CA ALA A 123 -3.81 -5.64 -8.13
C ALA A 123 -3.37 -7.11 -8.07
N LYS A 124 -3.69 -7.82 -6.99
CA LYS A 124 -3.31 -9.22 -6.80
C LYS A 124 -4.26 -10.13 -7.58
N LEU A 125 -3.74 -10.77 -8.62
CA LEU A 125 -4.47 -11.72 -9.46
C LEU A 125 -4.90 -12.97 -8.66
N PRO A 126 -6.07 -13.54 -8.94
CA PRO A 126 -6.51 -14.81 -8.39
C PRO A 126 -5.85 -16.01 -9.13
N ASP A 127 -4.52 -16.03 -9.14
CA ASP A 127 -3.70 -17.03 -9.82
C ASP A 127 -3.02 -18.01 -8.86
N GLY A 128 -3.21 -17.83 -7.55
CA GLY A 128 -2.59 -18.61 -6.49
C GLY A 128 -1.06 -18.49 -6.41
N ARG A 129 -0.43 -17.61 -7.22
CA ARG A 129 1.02 -17.49 -7.36
C ARG A 129 1.56 -16.11 -6.98
N SER A 130 0.76 -15.07 -7.18
CA SER A 130 1.14 -13.68 -6.91
C SER A 130 1.26 -13.44 -5.41
N VAL A 131 2.43 -13.67 -4.84
CA VAL A 131 2.74 -13.47 -3.42
C VAL A 131 3.87 -12.46 -3.26
N VAL A 132 3.85 -11.71 -2.17
CA VAL A 132 5.02 -11.01 -1.66
C VAL A 132 5.59 -11.88 -0.54
N PRO A 133 6.83 -12.39 -0.63
CA PRO A 133 7.41 -13.28 0.36
C PRO A 133 7.62 -12.56 1.70
N TRP A 134 8.12 -13.27 2.74
CA TRP A 134 8.49 -12.66 4.01
C TRP A 134 9.53 -11.56 3.80
N HIS A 135 9.23 -10.35 4.25
CA HIS A 135 10.08 -9.17 4.10
C HIS A 135 9.85 -8.18 5.23
N GLN A 136 10.71 -7.19 5.28
CA GLN A 136 10.58 -5.99 6.10
C GLN A 136 10.61 -4.78 5.16
N ASP A 137 9.73 -3.82 5.34
CA ASP A 137 9.66 -2.65 4.45
C ASP A 137 10.96 -1.84 4.42
N LEU A 138 11.65 -1.75 5.56
CA LEU A 138 12.94 -1.07 5.66
C LEU A 138 14.03 -1.74 4.81
N GLY A 139 13.96 -3.05 4.58
CA GLY A 139 14.95 -3.77 3.78
C GLY A 139 15.01 -3.36 2.30
N TYR A 140 14.04 -2.58 1.83
CA TYR A 140 14.03 -2.03 0.47
C TYR A 140 14.52 -0.58 0.38
N LEU A 141 15.00 -0.01 1.49
CA LEU A 141 15.46 1.37 1.58
C LEU A 141 16.98 1.42 1.76
N ASP A 142 17.57 2.56 1.43
CA ASP A 142 18.97 2.80 1.68
C ASP A 142 19.26 2.88 3.20
N THR A 143 20.46 2.53 3.58
CA THR A 143 20.85 2.35 5.00
C THR A 143 20.81 3.62 5.83
N ASP A 144 20.79 4.80 5.21
CA ASP A 144 20.65 6.09 5.90
C ASP A 144 19.29 6.27 6.59
N ALA A 145 18.26 5.51 6.14
CA ALA A 145 16.93 5.52 6.74
C ALA A 145 16.73 4.46 7.85
N GLU A 146 17.77 3.76 8.28
CA GLU A 146 17.66 2.68 9.27
C GLU A 146 17.05 3.14 10.59
N ASP A 147 17.35 4.37 11.01
CA ASP A 147 16.83 4.99 12.23
C ASP A 147 15.55 5.83 12.00
N THR A 148 15.07 5.94 10.77
CA THR A 148 13.84 6.67 10.47
C THR A 148 12.63 5.81 10.78
N PHE A 149 11.84 6.20 11.78
CA PHE A 149 10.60 5.52 12.08
C PHE A 149 9.55 5.82 11.00
N MET A 150 9.01 4.78 10.38
CA MET A 150 7.95 4.89 9.39
C MET A 150 6.66 4.23 9.88
N VAL A 151 5.55 4.93 9.72
CA VAL A 151 4.20 4.39 9.92
C VAL A 151 3.71 3.90 8.56
N ASN A 152 3.63 2.59 8.39
CA ASN A 152 3.18 1.96 7.16
C ASN A 152 1.71 1.58 7.29
N PHE A 153 0.91 2.01 6.32
CA PHE A 153 -0.49 1.63 6.17
C PHE A 153 -0.61 0.64 5.02
N TRP A 154 -1.20 -0.49 5.30
CA TRP A 154 -1.77 -1.33 4.28
C TRP A 154 -3.29 -1.20 4.35
N LEU A 155 -3.91 -0.82 3.25
CA LEU A 155 -5.36 -0.64 3.18
C LEU A 155 -5.93 -1.35 1.96
N PRO A 156 -7.00 -2.13 2.14
CA PRO A 156 -7.66 -2.83 1.05
C PRO A 156 -8.64 -1.90 0.34
N LEU A 157 -8.77 -2.08 -0.98
CA LEU A 157 -9.77 -1.43 -1.81
C LEU A 157 -10.96 -2.38 -2.12
N VAL A 158 -10.83 -3.63 -1.73
CA VAL A 158 -11.87 -4.65 -1.65
C VAL A 158 -11.60 -5.44 -0.37
N ASP A 159 -12.60 -5.99 0.27
CA ASP A 159 -12.39 -6.74 1.52
C ASP A 159 -11.27 -7.77 1.37
N ALA A 160 -10.29 -7.70 2.25
CA ALA A 160 -9.18 -8.64 2.26
C ALA A 160 -9.50 -9.81 3.19
N THR A 161 -9.53 -10.98 2.63
CA THR A 161 -9.84 -12.23 3.33
C THR A 161 -8.67 -13.21 3.27
N VAL A 162 -8.74 -14.28 4.04
CA VAL A 162 -7.77 -15.40 3.94
C VAL A 162 -7.75 -15.97 2.53
N GLU A 163 -8.92 -16.09 1.89
CA GLU A 163 -9.07 -16.67 0.56
C GLU A 163 -8.45 -15.83 -0.53
N ASN A 164 -8.61 -14.49 -0.49
CA ASN A 164 -8.07 -13.59 -1.51
C ASN A 164 -6.68 -13.03 -1.20
N GLY A 165 -6.03 -13.53 -0.16
CA GLY A 165 -4.62 -13.24 0.12
C GLY A 165 -4.39 -12.00 0.97
N CYS A 166 -5.03 -11.90 2.16
CA CYS A 166 -4.70 -10.91 3.17
C CYS A 166 -3.23 -11.02 3.61
N LEU A 167 -2.76 -10.07 4.40
CA LEU A 167 -1.41 -10.12 4.94
C LEU A 167 -1.32 -11.06 6.16
N GLU A 168 -0.12 -11.59 6.35
CA GLU A 168 0.33 -12.22 7.58
C GLU A 168 1.52 -11.46 8.13
N VAL A 169 1.55 -11.30 9.46
CA VAL A 169 2.64 -10.64 10.19
C VAL A 169 3.18 -11.60 11.26
N ILE A 170 4.45 -11.46 11.60
CA ILE A 170 5.05 -12.14 12.75
C ILE A 170 5.05 -11.16 13.91
N ARG A 171 4.23 -11.43 14.95
CA ARG A 171 4.08 -10.58 16.15
C ARG A 171 5.42 -10.33 16.82
N GLY A 172 5.71 -9.06 17.11
CA GLY A 172 6.92 -8.66 17.83
C GLY A 172 8.23 -8.78 17.04
N SER A 173 8.18 -9.19 15.75
CA SER A 173 9.38 -9.42 14.93
C SER A 173 10.22 -8.17 14.67
N HIS A 174 9.65 -6.97 14.77
CA HIS A 174 10.35 -5.70 14.64
C HIS A 174 11.43 -5.48 15.69
N ASN A 175 11.35 -6.18 16.83
CA ASN A 175 12.34 -6.10 17.92
C ASN A 175 13.66 -6.83 17.62
N TYR A 176 13.70 -7.67 16.58
CA TYR A 176 14.89 -8.43 16.19
C TYR A 176 15.82 -7.69 15.21
N GLY A 177 15.49 -6.45 14.86
CA GLY A 177 16.26 -5.67 13.88
C GLY A 177 15.99 -6.10 12.43
N ILE A 178 16.97 -5.84 11.55
CA ILE A 178 16.88 -6.18 10.13
C ILE A 178 17.35 -7.62 9.91
N VAL A 179 16.47 -8.43 9.34
CA VAL A 179 16.77 -9.80 8.92
C VAL A 179 17.45 -9.75 7.56
N PRO A 180 18.58 -10.47 7.35
CA PRO A 180 19.26 -10.52 6.07
C PRO A 180 18.38 -11.07 4.95
N TYR A 181 18.50 -10.45 3.77
CA TYR A 181 17.88 -10.93 2.54
C TYR A 181 18.78 -11.95 1.85
N LYS A 182 18.19 -12.89 1.10
CA LYS A 182 18.95 -13.74 0.19
C LYS A 182 19.60 -12.87 -0.88
N ASN A 183 20.84 -13.17 -1.25
CA ASN A 183 21.57 -12.42 -2.27
C ASN A 183 20.79 -12.36 -3.59
N GLY A 184 20.41 -11.12 -4.00
CA GLY A 184 19.69 -10.88 -5.25
C GLY A 184 18.22 -11.32 -5.24
N ALA A 185 17.65 -11.64 -4.08
CA ALA A 185 16.26 -12.03 -3.91
C ALA A 185 15.48 -10.99 -3.09
N GLU A 186 14.14 -11.03 -3.22
CA GLU A 186 13.24 -10.19 -2.43
C GLU A 186 12.82 -10.83 -1.11
N ASP A 187 13.21 -12.09 -0.85
CA ASP A 187 12.87 -12.83 0.36
C ASP A 187 13.99 -12.80 1.38
N LEU A 188 13.59 -12.82 2.65
CA LEU A 188 14.48 -13.01 3.78
C LEU A 188 15.13 -14.41 3.74
N VAL A 189 16.30 -14.53 4.39
CA VAL A 189 16.91 -15.84 4.66
C VAL A 189 16.01 -16.61 5.64
N PRO A 190 15.41 -17.75 5.24
CA PRO A 190 14.34 -18.40 6.02
C PRO A 190 14.79 -18.82 7.43
N GLU A 191 16.05 -19.23 7.56
CA GLU A 191 16.64 -19.71 8.82
C GLU A 191 16.88 -18.57 9.82
N LEU A 192 16.79 -17.32 9.35
CA LEU A 192 17.01 -16.12 10.17
C LEU A 192 15.71 -15.37 10.45
N ILE A 193 14.57 -15.82 9.90
CA ILE A 193 13.28 -15.25 10.22
C ILE A 193 12.99 -15.52 11.71
N PRO A 194 12.66 -14.48 12.51
CA PRO A 194 12.39 -14.68 13.93
C PRO A 194 11.25 -15.67 14.17
N ASP A 195 11.42 -16.55 15.15
CA ASP A 195 10.31 -17.34 15.68
C ASP A 195 9.30 -16.41 16.35
N GLY A 196 8.01 -16.61 16.06
CA GLY A 196 6.94 -15.81 16.63
C GLY A 196 5.56 -16.27 16.14
N GLU A 197 4.54 -15.73 16.75
CA GLU A 197 3.15 -15.98 16.34
C GLU A 197 2.92 -15.35 14.96
N ILE A 198 2.51 -16.18 13.99
CA ILE A 198 2.04 -15.70 12.70
C ILE A 198 0.57 -15.31 12.84
N VAL A 199 0.29 -14.03 12.66
CA VAL A 199 -1.06 -13.47 12.75
C VAL A 199 -1.57 -13.17 11.36
N CYS A 200 -2.67 -13.80 10.97
CA CYS A 200 -3.40 -13.49 9.74
C CYS A 200 -4.26 -12.24 9.95
N CYS A 201 -4.22 -11.29 9.03
CA CYS A 201 -4.86 -9.98 9.14
C CYS A 201 -5.93 -9.77 8.05
N PRO A 202 -7.09 -10.47 8.10
CA PRO A 202 -8.21 -10.13 7.23
C PRO A 202 -8.82 -8.80 7.70
N ILE A 203 -9.03 -7.86 6.77
CA ILE A 203 -9.60 -6.54 7.07
C ILE A 203 -10.58 -6.10 5.98
N ARG A 204 -11.60 -5.33 6.36
CA ARG A 204 -12.62 -4.78 5.47
C ARG A 204 -12.18 -3.44 4.87
N VAL A 205 -12.78 -3.07 3.76
CA VAL A 205 -12.66 -1.72 3.19
C VAL A 205 -13.07 -0.66 4.21
N GLY A 206 -12.32 0.43 4.28
CA GLY A 206 -12.48 1.47 5.32
C GLY A 206 -11.66 1.21 6.58
N SER A 207 -11.16 -0.03 6.76
CA SER A 207 -10.21 -0.39 7.81
C SER A 207 -8.76 -0.35 7.29
N VAL A 208 -7.79 -0.34 8.20
CA VAL A 208 -6.36 -0.32 7.84
C VAL A 208 -5.56 -1.27 8.74
N LEU A 209 -4.47 -1.77 8.21
CA LEU A 209 -3.44 -2.46 8.96
C LEU A 209 -2.21 -1.56 9.04
N LEU A 210 -1.84 -1.14 10.25
CA LEU A 210 -0.57 -0.49 10.52
C LEU A 210 0.50 -1.55 10.71
N ILE A 211 1.66 -1.34 10.10
CA ILE A 211 2.83 -2.23 10.23
C ILE A 211 4.06 -1.36 10.51
N GLN A 212 4.81 -1.65 11.56
CA GLN A 212 6.12 -1.02 11.73
C GLN A 212 7.08 -1.46 10.62
N HIS A 213 7.93 -0.54 10.17
CA HIS A 213 8.84 -0.75 9.04
C HIS A 213 9.83 -1.93 9.20
N LYS A 214 10.06 -2.38 10.45
CA LYS A 214 10.90 -3.56 10.78
C LYS A 214 10.08 -4.83 11.04
N THR A 215 8.75 -4.78 11.02
CA THR A 215 7.91 -5.98 11.23
C THR A 215 7.98 -6.90 10.03
N VAL A 216 8.31 -8.16 10.26
CA VAL A 216 8.34 -9.20 9.24
C VAL A 216 6.91 -9.55 8.84
N HIS A 217 6.59 -9.41 7.56
CA HIS A 217 5.26 -9.68 7.03
C HIS A 217 5.31 -10.21 5.60
N ARG A 218 4.20 -10.79 5.15
CA ARG A 218 4.04 -11.29 3.77
C ARG A 218 2.61 -11.14 3.30
N SER A 219 2.38 -11.28 1.99
CA SER A 219 1.04 -11.50 1.45
C SER A 219 0.84 -12.96 1.07
N THR A 220 -0.34 -13.52 1.39
CA THR A 220 -0.69 -14.89 1.01
C THR A 220 -1.23 -14.98 -0.42
N PRO A 221 -1.32 -16.19 -1.02
CA PRO A 221 -1.90 -16.36 -2.36
C PRO A 221 -3.37 -15.92 -2.41
N ASN A 222 -3.82 -15.51 -3.60
CA ASN A 222 -5.22 -15.24 -3.88
C ASN A 222 -5.82 -16.46 -4.62
N PHE A 223 -6.76 -17.15 -3.97
CA PHE A 223 -7.50 -18.29 -4.50
C PHE A 223 -8.99 -17.98 -4.75
N SER A 224 -9.39 -16.70 -4.60
CA SER A 224 -10.74 -16.24 -4.91
C SER A 224 -10.98 -16.15 -6.42
N ASP A 225 -12.11 -15.60 -6.82
CA ASP A 225 -12.51 -15.38 -8.21
C ASP A 225 -12.35 -13.94 -8.69
N HIS A 226 -11.69 -13.08 -7.90
CA HIS A 226 -11.56 -11.64 -8.18
C HIS A 226 -10.18 -11.08 -7.80
N ILE A 227 -9.91 -9.87 -8.27
CA ILE A 227 -8.67 -9.14 -7.92
C ILE A 227 -8.74 -8.63 -6.47
N ARG A 228 -7.73 -8.90 -5.66
CA ARG A 228 -7.56 -8.26 -4.38
C ARG A 228 -6.74 -6.97 -4.56
N TRP A 229 -7.43 -5.84 -4.56
CA TRP A 229 -6.84 -4.52 -4.66
C TRP A 229 -6.40 -3.99 -3.29
N SER A 230 -5.25 -3.35 -3.23
CA SER A 230 -4.76 -2.72 -2.00
C SER A 230 -3.77 -1.60 -2.29
N LEU A 231 -3.55 -0.75 -1.27
CA LEU A 231 -2.49 0.25 -1.24
C LEU A 231 -1.52 -0.05 -0.10
N ASP A 232 -0.23 0.20 -0.36
CA ASP A 232 0.81 0.35 0.63
C ASP A 232 1.21 1.84 0.63
N ILE A 233 0.98 2.57 1.72
CA ILE A 233 1.38 3.97 1.87
C ILE A 233 2.16 4.15 3.17
N ARG A 234 3.10 5.10 3.19
CA ARG A 234 4.01 5.28 4.32
C ARG A 234 4.15 6.75 4.68
N TYR A 235 4.40 6.98 5.96
CA TYR A 235 4.63 8.31 6.51
C TYR A 235 5.84 8.31 7.42
N SER A 236 6.58 9.42 7.42
CA SER A 236 7.74 9.62 8.28
C SER A 236 7.88 11.10 8.66
N ASP A 237 8.79 11.39 9.56
CA ASP A 237 9.19 12.76 9.87
C ASP A 237 10.00 13.35 8.69
N PRO A 238 9.62 14.52 8.16
CA PRO A 238 10.33 15.15 7.02
C PRO A 238 11.78 15.56 7.32
N ARG A 239 12.16 15.61 8.59
CA ARG A 239 13.51 15.98 9.05
C ARG A 239 14.49 14.81 9.00
N LEU A 240 14.01 13.59 8.76
CA LEU A 240 14.78 12.36 8.74
C LEU A 240 14.97 11.84 7.30
N PRO A 241 16.04 11.09 7.02
CA PRO A 241 16.28 10.48 5.72
C PRO A 241 15.13 9.55 5.32
N THR A 242 14.81 9.50 4.02
CA THR A 242 13.79 8.58 3.50
C THR A 242 14.36 7.26 2.97
N GLY A 243 15.67 7.17 2.78
CA GLY A 243 16.28 6.04 2.07
C GLY A 243 15.86 5.96 0.59
N ARG A 244 15.46 7.08 0.01
CA ARG A 244 15.01 7.20 -1.39
C ARG A 244 15.35 8.59 -1.97
N ASP A 245 16.60 8.95 -1.98
CA ASP A 245 17.07 10.29 -2.38
C ASP A 245 16.68 10.72 -3.80
N SER A 246 16.49 9.76 -4.69
CA SER A 246 16.11 10.02 -6.08
C SER A 246 14.62 10.32 -6.28
N VAL A 247 13.78 10.20 -5.24
CA VAL A 247 12.33 10.38 -5.34
C VAL A 247 11.84 11.17 -4.14
N SER A 248 11.17 12.30 -4.39
CA SER A 248 10.62 13.13 -3.32
C SER A 248 9.28 12.60 -2.82
N GLY A 249 9.11 12.56 -1.49
CA GLY A 249 7.79 12.57 -0.85
C GLY A 249 7.17 13.97 -0.92
N PHE A 250 6.07 14.20 -0.23
CA PHE A 250 5.49 15.52 -0.05
C PHE A 250 5.04 15.75 1.40
N ILE A 251 5.05 17.00 1.83
CA ILE A 251 4.61 17.38 3.17
C ILE A 251 3.09 17.33 3.23
N ALA A 252 2.56 16.46 4.10
CA ALA A 252 1.12 16.31 4.33
C ALA A 252 0.63 17.17 5.50
N ARG A 253 1.48 17.36 6.52
CA ARG A 253 1.20 18.20 7.68
C ARG A 253 2.52 18.75 8.23
N SER A 254 2.53 20.03 8.61
CA SER A 254 3.65 20.67 9.30
C SER A 254 3.14 21.85 10.11
N VAL A 255 3.58 21.94 11.34
CA VAL A 255 3.38 23.10 12.22
C VAL A 255 4.53 24.10 12.05
N GLU A 256 5.74 23.59 11.80
CA GLU A 256 6.95 24.40 11.63
C GLU A 256 6.97 25.13 10.29
N ASN A 257 6.49 24.49 9.21
CA ASN A 257 6.54 25.04 7.85
C ASN A 257 5.21 24.80 7.09
N PRO A 258 4.11 25.42 7.51
CA PRO A 258 2.78 25.16 6.94
C PRO A 258 2.64 25.55 5.47
N GLU A 259 3.53 26.42 4.95
CA GLU A 259 3.57 26.80 3.54
C GLU A 259 4.08 25.69 2.61
N LEU A 260 4.80 24.68 3.15
CA LEU A 260 5.33 23.55 2.39
C LEU A 260 4.31 22.42 2.23
N ILE A 261 3.16 22.49 2.91
CA ILE A 261 2.10 21.48 2.82
C ILE A 261 1.55 21.45 1.39
N ALA A 262 1.56 20.26 0.77
CA ALA A 262 0.93 20.05 -0.52
C ALA A 262 -0.60 20.18 -0.40
N LYS A 263 -1.21 21.07 -1.18
CA LYS A 263 -2.63 21.41 -1.14
C LYS A 263 -3.43 20.70 -2.23
N SER A 264 -2.73 20.17 -3.23
CA SER A 264 -3.31 19.49 -4.37
C SER A 264 -2.37 18.43 -4.91
N HIS A 265 -2.93 17.50 -5.67
CA HIS A 265 -2.13 16.50 -6.37
C HIS A 265 -1.18 17.15 -7.41
N HIS A 266 -1.50 18.34 -7.93
CA HIS A 266 -0.60 19.11 -8.80
C HIS A 266 0.64 19.58 -8.06
N ASP A 267 0.52 20.01 -6.80
CA ASP A 267 1.69 20.38 -5.98
C ASP A 267 2.63 19.17 -5.83
N TRP A 268 2.07 17.98 -5.60
CA TRP A 268 2.85 16.74 -5.55
C TRP A 268 3.55 16.43 -6.88
N LEU A 269 2.86 16.57 -8.02
CA LEU A 269 3.45 16.33 -9.35
C LEU A 269 4.59 17.30 -9.63
N ASN A 270 4.43 18.57 -9.29
CA ASN A 270 5.45 19.62 -9.53
C ASN A 270 6.77 19.36 -8.80
N LEU A 271 6.79 18.57 -7.71
CA LEU A 271 8.02 18.17 -7.03
C LEU A 271 8.92 17.25 -7.89
N PHE A 272 8.44 16.76 -9.01
CA PHE A 272 9.16 15.85 -9.91
C PHE A 272 9.52 16.48 -11.26
N GLU A 273 9.12 17.73 -11.49
CA GLU A 273 9.43 18.49 -12.71
C GLU A 273 10.68 19.37 -12.54
N LEU A 274 11.31 19.32 -11.36
CA LEU A 274 12.57 19.99 -11.03
C LEU A 274 13.73 19.00 -11.18
#